data_20a79179f0f940ce34c3ca246863f584
#
_entry.id   20a79179f0f940ce34c3ca246863f584
#
_cell.length_a   1.000
_cell.length_b   1.000
_cell.length_c   1.000
_cell.angle_alpha   90.00
_cell.angle_beta   90.00
_cell.angle_gamma   90.00
#
_symmetry.space_group_name_H-M   'P 1'
#
loop_
_entity.id
_entity.type
_entity.pdbx_description
1 polymer ?
#
loop_
_entity_poly.entity_id
_entity_poly.type
_entity_poly.pdbx_seq_one_letter_code
_entity_poly.pdbx_strand_id
1 'polypeptide(L)'
;MIRAGGTSRRLFITVKKQWFCGSKSMNQANEELIPVILVCLRTTEPDDEFDHAIEELRSLVEACGLKDVGIVTQTLPHPDVATWVGSGKARELAQTVHLASAGYAVCLGNLSPSQMKNLQKIIEVPVWDRTNLILEIFSRRARTREAKLQVESAYLKFMMPRLSGMWQHLGRQSGGGGSRANKGIGEKQIELDRRQISHRLTELKKELSRIEQTRNVQRQGRSRDNLPNVALVGYTNAGKSSLMNCLIGMSAGASETDPGKMVFEKDMLFATLDTSIRKIAVPGRKPFLMSDTVGFIENIPHDLIKAFRSTLAEVKFADALLVVIDSSDKHHKAHKKVTEDTLRDLDALSIPRIYVYNKADLKDEGTIAVNSDDKETVYISAKTGYGIDELLDRIEDIFREGSRIINAVIPYTSGELLNRIHKEGEVIEERFEENGTYISAKCPGALADYIESAMENLDYSI
;
A
#
# COMPACT_ATOMS: atom_id res chain seq x y z
N MET A 1 43.33 -22.22 -8.79
CA MET A 1 42.06 -22.21 -8.04
C MET A 1 41.69 -20.81 -7.65
N ILE A 2 40.67 -20.28 -8.22
CA ILE A 2 40.43 -18.89 -8.59
C ILE A 2 39.59 -18.20 -7.52
N ARG A 3 40.08 -17.09 -6.96
CA ARG A 3 39.31 -16.15 -6.16
C ARG A 3 38.43 -15.25 -7.06
N ALA A 4 37.20 -15.63 -7.31
CA ALA A 4 36.23 -14.84 -8.08
C ALA A 4 35.04 -14.31 -7.26
N GLY A 5 35.14 -14.29 -5.92
CA GLY A 5 34.05 -13.96 -5.02
C GLY A 5 34.01 -12.51 -4.47
N GLY A 6 35.01 -11.67 -4.76
CA GLY A 6 35.17 -10.39 -4.07
C GLY A 6 34.50 -9.17 -4.70
N THR A 7 34.38 -9.14 -6.01
CA THR A 7 33.87 -7.97 -6.76
C THR A 7 32.36 -7.88 -6.81
N SER A 8 31.67 -9.02 -6.84
CA SER A 8 30.21 -9.11 -6.93
C SER A 8 29.49 -8.62 -5.65
N ARG A 9 30.06 -8.93 -4.46
CA ARG A 9 29.56 -8.39 -3.18
C ARG A 9 29.73 -6.87 -3.07
N ARG A 10 30.79 -6.32 -3.67
CA ARG A 10 31.04 -4.86 -3.65
C ARG A 10 29.99 -4.08 -4.44
N LEU A 11 29.50 -4.56 -5.56
CA LEU A 11 28.52 -3.83 -6.36
C LEU A 11 27.13 -3.85 -5.71
N PHE A 12 26.69 -5.01 -5.23
CA PHE A 12 25.45 -5.11 -4.45
C PHE A 12 25.51 -4.22 -3.20
N ILE A 13 26.69 -4.11 -2.59
CA ILE A 13 26.95 -3.22 -1.45
C ILE A 13 27.07 -1.75 -1.93
N THR A 14 27.57 -1.48 -3.12
CA THR A 14 27.70 -0.12 -3.67
C THR A 14 26.38 0.40 -4.19
N VAL A 15 25.58 -0.40 -4.88
CA VAL A 15 24.20 -0.06 -5.26
C VAL A 15 23.35 0.09 -3.99
N LYS A 16 23.46 -0.81 -3.01
CA LYS A 16 22.89 -0.63 -1.67
C LYS A 16 23.41 0.60 -0.95
N LYS A 17 24.73 0.87 -0.98
CA LYS A 17 25.32 2.04 -0.32
C LYS A 17 24.97 3.35 -1.00
N GLN A 18 24.85 3.39 -2.30
CA GLN A 18 24.54 4.61 -3.05
C GLN A 18 23.06 5.01 -2.92
N TRP A 19 22.15 4.03 -2.70
CA TRP A 19 20.72 4.23 -2.49
C TRP A 19 20.30 4.05 -1.03
N PHE A 20 20.97 3.18 -0.27
CA PHE A 20 20.79 2.98 1.16
C PHE A 20 21.76 3.75 2.04
N CYS A 21 22.47 4.75 1.51
CA CYS A 21 23.39 5.58 2.32
C CYS A 21 22.67 6.47 3.35
N GLY A 22 21.31 6.47 3.36
CA GLY A 22 20.49 7.03 4.42
C GLY A 22 20.10 6.05 5.54
N SER A 23 20.40 4.75 5.43
CA SER A 23 20.04 3.76 6.47
C SER A 23 21.19 3.46 7.45
N LYS A 24 22.03 4.42 7.79
CA LYS A 24 22.69 4.40 9.08
C LYS A 24 21.65 4.75 10.13
N SER A 25 21.51 3.90 11.15
CA SER A 25 20.62 4.07 12.29
C SER A 25 20.51 5.56 12.66
N MET A 26 19.30 6.11 12.52
CA MET A 26 18.97 7.44 13.04
C MET A 26 19.08 7.38 14.56
N ASN A 27 20.29 7.64 15.09
CA ASN A 27 20.43 8.26 16.39
C ASN A 27 20.05 9.73 16.19
N GLN A 28 18.96 10.11 16.84
CA GLN A 28 18.41 11.46 16.91
C GLN A 28 19.51 12.45 17.32
N ALA A 29 20.00 13.26 16.36
CA ALA A 29 20.56 14.59 16.58
C ALA A 29 21.01 15.16 15.22
N ASN A 30 20.38 16.25 14.72
CA ASN A 30 20.82 17.16 13.66
C ASN A 30 21.34 16.52 12.35
N GLU A 31 20.48 15.77 11.61
CA GLU A 31 20.76 15.54 10.19
C GLU A 31 20.11 16.67 9.39
N GLU A 32 20.93 17.49 8.73
CA GLU A 32 20.48 18.45 7.73
C GLU A 32 19.75 17.69 6.61
N LEU A 33 18.50 18.04 6.35
CA LEU A 33 17.69 17.46 5.27
C LEU A 33 18.36 17.76 3.93
N ILE A 34 18.49 16.75 3.07
CA ILE A 34 19.11 16.91 1.76
C ILE A 34 18.23 17.81 0.88
N PRO A 35 18.75 18.95 0.38
CA PRO A 35 17.98 19.85 -0.47
C PRO A 35 17.73 19.24 -1.85
N VAL A 36 16.54 19.45 -2.38
CA VAL A 36 16.14 18.96 -3.71
C VAL A 36 15.42 20.05 -4.51
N ILE A 37 15.56 20.01 -5.83
CA ILE A 37 14.79 20.83 -6.76
C ILE A 37 13.69 19.99 -7.38
N LEU A 38 12.45 20.48 -7.29
CA LEU A 38 11.32 19.88 -7.97
C LEU A 38 11.29 20.28 -9.44
N VAL A 39 11.01 19.32 -10.32
CA VAL A 39 10.92 19.53 -11.76
C VAL A 39 9.53 19.10 -12.19
N CYS A 40 8.70 20.06 -12.58
CA CYS A 40 7.30 19.81 -12.88
C CYS A 40 6.99 20.20 -14.33
N LEU A 41 6.56 19.20 -15.10
CA LEU A 41 6.14 19.38 -16.47
C LEU A 41 4.61 19.36 -16.51
N ARG A 42 4.02 20.45 -17.00
CA ARG A 42 2.59 20.55 -17.29
C ARG A 42 2.34 20.20 -18.74
N THR A 43 1.35 19.36 -19.00
CA THR A 43 0.92 19.00 -20.36
C THR A 43 -0.44 19.63 -20.67
N THR A 44 -1.53 18.93 -20.41
CA THR A 44 -2.89 19.36 -20.72
C THR A 44 -3.77 19.51 -19.48
N GLU A 45 -3.20 19.28 -18.32
CA GLU A 45 -3.91 19.31 -17.03
C GLU A 45 -4.37 20.75 -16.71
N PRO A 46 -5.55 20.93 -16.09
CA PRO A 46 -5.99 22.18 -15.49
C PRO A 46 -5.02 22.70 -14.43
N ASP A 47 -5.03 24.01 -14.15
CA ASP A 47 -4.13 24.65 -13.19
C ASP A 47 -4.27 24.05 -11.78
N ASP A 48 -5.49 23.82 -11.33
CA ASP A 48 -5.80 23.26 -10.01
C ASP A 48 -5.32 21.81 -9.85
N GLU A 49 -5.44 20.98 -10.88
CA GLU A 49 -4.91 19.60 -10.87
C GLU A 49 -3.38 19.59 -10.86
N PHE A 50 -2.75 20.50 -11.64
CA PHE A 50 -1.31 20.61 -11.67
C PHE A 50 -0.73 21.09 -10.33
N ASP A 51 -1.35 22.10 -9.70
CA ASP A 51 -0.96 22.59 -8.38
C ASP A 51 -1.12 21.51 -7.31
N HIS A 52 -2.21 20.75 -7.36
CA HIS A 52 -2.43 19.62 -6.47
C HIS A 52 -1.34 18.54 -6.63
N ALA A 53 -0.98 18.20 -7.87
CA ALA A 53 0.09 17.23 -8.13
C ALA A 53 1.47 17.71 -7.60
N ILE A 54 1.74 19.02 -7.63
CA ILE A 54 2.95 19.61 -7.01
C ILE A 54 2.92 19.46 -5.49
N GLU A 55 1.80 19.76 -4.83
CA GLU A 55 1.67 19.61 -3.37
C GLU A 55 1.81 18.16 -2.95
N GLU A 56 1.25 17.22 -3.71
CA GLU A 56 1.45 15.80 -3.46
C GLU A 56 2.94 15.39 -3.64
N LEU A 57 3.65 15.91 -4.66
CA LEU A 57 5.08 15.67 -4.84
C LEU A 57 5.90 16.21 -3.67
N ARG A 58 5.57 17.40 -3.13
CA ARG A 58 6.19 17.96 -1.92
C ARG A 58 6.01 17.05 -0.73
N SER A 59 4.79 16.56 -0.53
CA SER A 59 4.48 15.62 0.55
C SER A 59 5.26 14.29 0.43
N LEU A 60 5.48 13.80 -0.81
CA LEU A 60 6.34 12.62 -1.06
C LEU A 60 7.82 12.91 -0.75
N VAL A 61 8.32 14.08 -1.12
CA VAL A 61 9.70 14.52 -0.84
C VAL A 61 9.93 14.60 0.67
N GLU A 62 8.99 15.21 1.41
CA GLU A 62 9.03 15.29 2.86
C GLU A 62 8.99 13.90 3.51
N ALA A 63 8.12 13.00 3.02
CA ALA A 63 8.03 11.62 3.49
C ALA A 63 9.34 10.83 3.28
N CYS A 64 10.17 11.23 2.29
CA CYS A 64 11.52 10.73 2.08
C CYS A 64 12.57 11.39 2.99
N GLY A 65 12.20 12.36 3.84
CA GLY A 65 13.16 13.12 4.63
C GLY A 65 14.09 13.99 3.76
N LEU A 66 13.57 14.51 2.66
CA LEU A 66 14.23 15.46 1.78
C LEU A 66 13.61 16.85 1.98
N LYS A 67 14.30 17.91 1.56
CA LYS A 67 13.82 19.29 1.68
C LYS A 67 13.66 19.92 0.30
N ASP A 68 12.43 20.30 -0.06
CA ASP A 68 12.20 21.14 -1.23
C ASP A 68 12.81 22.53 -1.01
N VAL A 69 13.70 22.94 -1.90
CA VAL A 69 14.37 24.25 -1.87
C VAL A 69 14.09 25.06 -3.13
N GLY A 70 13.32 24.53 -4.06
CA GLY A 70 12.91 25.25 -5.27
C GLY A 70 12.23 24.37 -6.30
N ILE A 71 11.48 25.01 -7.16
CA ILE A 71 10.73 24.35 -8.21
C ILE A 71 11.05 24.94 -9.57
N VAL A 72 11.18 24.07 -10.58
CA VAL A 72 11.33 24.44 -11.99
C VAL A 72 10.15 23.86 -12.75
N THR A 73 9.33 24.72 -13.33
CA THR A 73 8.16 24.34 -14.12
C THR A 73 8.36 24.59 -15.61
N GLN A 74 7.72 23.78 -16.43
CA GLN A 74 7.64 23.96 -17.87
C GLN A 74 6.27 23.47 -18.37
N THR A 75 5.72 24.18 -19.36
CA THR A 75 4.53 23.71 -20.10
C THR A 75 4.95 23.22 -21.46
N LEU A 76 4.63 21.98 -21.80
CA LEU A 76 4.84 21.38 -23.12
C LEU A 76 3.63 20.50 -23.45
N PRO A 77 3.22 20.40 -24.73
CA PRO A 77 2.13 19.51 -25.12
C PRO A 77 2.44 18.03 -24.85
N HIS A 78 3.71 17.64 -24.89
CA HIS A 78 4.18 16.29 -24.60
C HIS A 78 5.58 16.36 -23.97
N PRO A 79 5.95 15.42 -23.09
CA PRO A 79 7.29 15.31 -22.56
C PRO A 79 8.33 15.15 -23.68
N ASP A 80 9.47 15.83 -23.55
CA ASP A 80 10.58 15.67 -24.48
C ASP A 80 11.09 14.22 -24.45
N VAL A 81 11.33 13.66 -25.64
CA VAL A 81 11.72 12.26 -25.80
C VAL A 81 13.11 11.97 -25.18
N ALA A 82 14.01 12.94 -25.23
CA ALA A 82 15.39 12.77 -24.78
C ALA A 82 15.59 13.09 -23.31
N THR A 83 14.99 14.17 -22.80
CA THR A 83 15.29 14.75 -21.49
C THR A 83 14.08 15.02 -20.62
N TRP A 84 12.87 14.61 -21.07
CA TRP A 84 11.59 14.82 -20.40
C TRP A 84 11.13 16.29 -20.33
N VAL A 85 12.04 17.22 -20.04
CA VAL A 85 11.87 18.68 -20.22
C VAL A 85 12.66 19.14 -21.46
N GLY A 86 12.31 20.30 -22.02
CA GLY A 86 13.03 20.85 -23.16
C GLY A 86 14.52 21.10 -22.86
N SER A 87 15.38 21.00 -23.87
CA SER A 87 16.83 21.11 -23.71
C SER A 87 17.30 22.45 -23.09
N GLY A 88 16.59 23.56 -23.37
CA GLY A 88 16.83 24.87 -22.74
C GLY A 88 16.50 24.83 -21.24
N LYS A 89 15.35 24.25 -20.89
CA LYS A 89 14.92 24.09 -19.51
C LYS A 89 15.82 23.14 -18.72
N ALA A 90 16.36 22.10 -19.34
CA ALA A 90 17.35 21.21 -18.72
C ALA A 90 18.65 21.95 -18.33
N ARG A 91 19.10 22.93 -19.13
CA ARG A 91 20.27 23.78 -18.79
C ARG A 91 19.96 24.77 -17.67
N GLU A 92 18.79 25.39 -17.69
CA GLU A 92 18.28 26.24 -16.60
C GLU A 92 18.21 25.44 -15.28
N LEU A 93 17.68 24.22 -15.35
CA LEU A 93 17.64 23.31 -14.19
C LEU A 93 19.04 23.02 -13.66
N ALA A 94 20.05 22.79 -14.53
CA ALA A 94 21.42 22.57 -14.10
C ALA A 94 21.96 23.77 -13.31
N GLN A 95 21.71 25.00 -13.76
CA GLN A 95 22.08 26.21 -13.05
C GLN A 95 21.36 26.33 -11.69
N THR A 96 20.06 26.08 -11.66
CA THR A 96 19.25 26.14 -10.43
C THR A 96 19.74 25.13 -9.39
N VAL A 97 20.00 23.89 -9.82
CA VAL A 97 20.53 22.82 -8.95
C VAL A 97 21.87 23.21 -8.35
N HIS A 98 22.75 23.80 -9.16
CA HIS A 98 24.09 24.25 -8.70
C HIS A 98 23.96 25.39 -7.70
N LEU A 99 23.17 26.43 -8.00
CA LEU A 99 22.94 27.58 -7.12
C LEU A 99 22.33 27.20 -5.78
N ALA A 100 21.38 26.27 -5.80
CA ALA A 100 20.71 25.77 -4.58
C ALA A 100 21.53 24.71 -3.84
N SER A 101 22.67 24.29 -4.36
CA SER A 101 23.47 23.16 -3.85
C SER A 101 22.61 21.92 -3.63
N ALA A 102 21.65 21.66 -4.53
CA ALA A 102 20.70 20.57 -4.39
C ALA A 102 21.37 19.21 -4.61
N GLY A 103 21.07 18.25 -3.75
CA GLY A 103 21.60 16.88 -3.85
C GLY A 103 20.87 16.02 -4.89
N TYR A 104 19.61 16.37 -5.21
CA TYR A 104 18.77 15.65 -6.19
C TYR A 104 17.90 16.62 -6.97
N ALA A 105 17.52 16.20 -8.18
CA ALA A 105 16.37 16.74 -8.90
C ALA A 105 15.25 15.71 -8.91
N VAL A 106 14.02 16.13 -8.55
CA VAL A 106 12.86 15.26 -8.40
C VAL A 106 11.79 15.64 -9.40
N CYS A 107 11.50 14.74 -10.33
CA CYS A 107 10.53 14.96 -11.41
C CYS A 107 9.12 14.50 -11.02
N LEU A 108 8.11 15.31 -11.34
CA LEU A 108 6.70 15.03 -11.07
C LEU A 108 6.19 13.78 -11.79
N GLY A 109 6.65 13.53 -13.02
CA GLY A 109 6.22 12.39 -13.84
C GLY A 109 7.17 11.20 -13.77
N ASN A 110 6.78 10.12 -14.44
CA ASN A 110 7.60 8.94 -14.60
C ASN A 110 8.55 9.10 -15.80
N LEU A 111 9.84 8.94 -15.58
CA LEU A 111 10.85 9.07 -16.61
C LEU A 111 11.23 7.70 -17.19
N SER A 112 11.39 7.66 -18.51
CA SER A 112 12.06 6.52 -19.14
C SER A 112 13.53 6.43 -18.69
N PRO A 113 14.15 5.25 -18.74
CA PRO A 113 15.56 5.07 -18.40
C PRO A 113 16.49 5.99 -19.20
N SER A 114 16.17 6.28 -20.47
CA SER A 114 16.94 7.18 -21.35
C SER A 114 16.78 8.65 -20.96
N GLN A 115 15.55 9.09 -20.67
CA GLN A 115 15.31 10.47 -20.21
C GLN A 115 16.04 10.74 -18.88
N MET A 116 15.90 9.85 -17.91
CA MET A 116 16.56 9.97 -16.61
C MET A 116 18.10 10.09 -16.78
N LYS A 117 18.70 9.19 -17.58
CA LYS A 117 20.13 9.21 -17.88
C LYS A 117 20.59 10.50 -18.55
N ASN A 118 19.85 10.95 -19.57
CA ASN A 118 20.22 12.14 -20.34
C ASN A 118 20.10 13.41 -19.47
N LEU A 119 19.01 13.52 -18.71
CA LEU A 119 18.79 14.64 -17.81
C LEU A 119 19.89 14.68 -16.72
N GLN A 120 20.16 13.55 -16.07
CA GLN A 120 21.22 13.43 -15.06
C GLN A 120 22.61 13.82 -15.61
N LYS A 121 22.90 13.52 -16.89
CA LYS A 121 24.14 13.92 -17.53
C LYS A 121 24.29 15.44 -17.69
N ILE A 122 23.16 16.15 -17.86
CA ILE A 122 23.14 17.61 -18.03
C ILE A 122 23.22 18.32 -16.69
N ILE A 123 22.48 17.86 -15.68
CA ILE A 123 22.37 18.54 -14.38
C ILE A 123 23.42 18.08 -13.36
N GLU A 124 24.14 17.00 -13.63
CA GLU A 124 25.23 16.42 -12.84
C GLU A 124 24.89 15.97 -11.42
N VAL A 125 23.61 15.95 -11.07
CA VAL A 125 23.08 15.36 -9.83
C VAL A 125 22.15 14.19 -10.15
N PRO A 126 21.91 13.25 -9.20
CA PRO A 126 20.93 12.18 -9.39
C PRO A 126 19.53 12.73 -9.67
N VAL A 127 18.85 12.12 -10.64
CA VAL A 127 17.45 12.42 -10.99
C VAL A 127 16.56 11.34 -10.42
N TRP A 128 15.58 11.72 -9.65
CA TRP A 128 14.53 10.85 -9.17
C TRP A 128 13.21 11.16 -9.86
N ASP A 129 12.43 10.14 -10.12
CA ASP A 129 11.04 10.27 -10.53
C ASP A 129 10.11 9.91 -9.36
N ARG A 130 8.81 10.06 -9.56
CA ARG A 130 7.79 9.72 -8.56
C ARG A 130 7.91 8.26 -8.07
N THR A 131 8.25 7.34 -8.96
CA THR A 131 8.46 5.93 -8.62
C THR A 131 9.65 5.74 -7.66
N ASN A 132 10.73 6.47 -7.86
CA ASN A 132 11.88 6.46 -6.94
C ASN A 132 11.48 6.89 -5.54
N LEU A 133 10.74 8.01 -5.41
CA LEU A 133 10.27 8.49 -4.10
C LEU A 133 9.41 7.45 -3.39
N ILE A 134 8.42 6.87 -4.09
CA ILE A 134 7.53 5.86 -3.52
C ILE A 134 8.34 4.63 -3.04
N LEU A 135 9.28 4.15 -3.86
CA LEU A 135 10.14 3.01 -3.48
C LEU A 135 11.02 3.34 -2.27
N GLU A 136 11.56 4.56 -2.19
CA GLU A 136 12.35 5.00 -1.05
C GLU A 136 11.51 5.10 0.22
N ILE A 137 10.30 5.67 0.16
CA ILE A 137 9.37 5.70 1.28
C ILE A 137 9.07 4.28 1.75
N PHE A 138 8.75 3.38 0.84
CA PHE A 138 8.46 1.98 1.16
C PHE A 138 9.67 1.27 1.78
N SER A 139 10.88 1.54 1.28
CA SER A 139 12.12 0.99 1.85
C SER A 139 12.34 1.41 3.30
N ARG A 140 12.04 2.66 3.62
CA ARG A 140 12.14 3.20 4.99
C ARG A 140 11.04 2.70 5.92
N ARG A 141 9.85 2.41 5.38
CA ARG A 141 8.66 1.99 6.14
C ARG A 141 8.57 0.48 6.34
N ALA A 142 9.18 -0.33 5.47
CA ALA A 142 9.15 -1.78 5.54
C ALA A 142 9.78 -2.30 6.84
N ARG A 143 8.96 -2.77 7.77
CA ARG A 143 9.40 -3.31 9.07
C ARG A 143 9.44 -4.83 9.03
N THR A 144 8.40 -5.45 8.46
CA THR A 144 8.29 -6.92 8.37
C THR A 144 9.26 -7.50 7.34
N ARG A 145 9.60 -8.78 7.51
CA ARG A 145 10.41 -9.51 6.53
C ARG A 145 9.74 -9.51 5.15
N GLU A 146 8.44 -9.70 5.11
CA GLU A 146 7.67 -9.74 3.87
C GLU A 146 7.73 -8.41 3.13
N ALA A 147 7.40 -7.28 3.80
CA ALA A 147 7.46 -5.96 3.20
C ALA A 147 8.87 -5.64 2.67
N LYS A 148 9.93 -6.02 3.40
CA LYS A 148 11.32 -5.85 2.93
C LYS A 148 11.60 -6.62 1.65
N LEU A 149 11.13 -7.88 1.55
CA LEU A 149 11.30 -8.70 0.36
C LEU A 149 10.48 -8.16 -0.83
N GLN A 150 9.27 -7.65 -0.58
CA GLN A 150 8.43 -7.03 -1.61
C GLN A 150 9.07 -5.75 -2.16
N VAL A 151 9.52 -4.85 -1.26
CA VAL A 151 10.21 -3.62 -1.64
C VAL A 151 11.49 -3.93 -2.40
N GLU A 152 12.31 -4.90 -1.96
CA GLU A 152 13.51 -5.33 -2.67
C GLU A 152 13.17 -5.87 -4.07
N SER A 153 12.11 -6.66 -4.20
CA SER A 153 11.65 -7.18 -5.49
C SER A 153 11.18 -6.07 -6.44
N ALA A 154 10.38 -5.12 -5.93
CA ALA A 154 9.90 -3.97 -6.69
C ALA A 154 11.07 -3.09 -7.16
N TYR A 155 11.99 -2.79 -6.26
CA TYR A 155 13.18 -2.01 -6.54
C TYR A 155 14.07 -2.66 -7.62
N LEU A 156 14.34 -3.95 -7.52
CA LEU A 156 15.17 -4.66 -8.50
C LEU A 156 14.50 -4.70 -9.89
N LYS A 157 13.17 -4.84 -9.95
CA LYS A 157 12.42 -4.77 -11.22
C LYS A 157 12.51 -3.37 -11.83
N PHE A 158 12.34 -2.33 -11.02
CA PHE A 158 12.45 -0.94 -11.46
C PHE A 158 13.86 -0.59 -11.95
N MET A 159 14.90 -1.12 -11.30
CA MET A 159 16.30 -0.84 -11.64
C MET A 159 16.80 -1.63 -12.86
N MET A 160 16.25 -2.81 -13.12
CA MET A 160 16.73 -3.69 -14.19
C MET A 160 16.83 -3.00 -15.58
N PRO A 161 15.81 -2.27 -16.07
CA PRO A 161 15.92 -1.54 -17.33
C PRO A 161 16.85 -0.31 -17.27
N ARG A 162 17.15 0.19 -16.07
CA ARG A 162 17.95 1.40 -15.80
C ARG A 162 19.48 1.13 -15.66
N LEU A 163 19.89 -0.13 -15.58
CA LEU A 163 21.30 -0.53 -15.42
C LEU A 163 22.23 0.03 -16.47
N SER A 164 21.79 0.09 -17.74
CA SER A 164 22.61 0.60 -18.85
C SER A 164 23.04 2.08 -18.70
N GLY A 165 22.28 2.86 -17.90
CA GLY A 165 22.59 4.27 -17.62
C GLY A 165 23.64 4.48 -16.53
N MET A 166 23.71 3.60 -15.54
CA MET A 166 24.53 3.77 -14.33
C MET A 166 26.02 3.57 -14.58
N TRP A 167 26.39 2.69 -15.49
CA TRP A 167 27.81 2.32 -15.73
C TRP A 167 28.64 3.38 -16.45
N GLN A 168 28.04 4.33 -17.14
CA GLN A 168 28.78 5.36 -17.85
C GLN A 168 29.42 6.41 -16.92
N HIS A 169 28.89 6.59 -15.71
CA HIS A 169 29.46 7.50 -14.73
C HIS A 169 30.70 6.93 -14.00
N LEU A 170 30.69 5.62 -13.75
CA LEU A 170 31.80 4.94 -13.07
C LEU A 170 33.08 4.84 -13.95
N GLY A 171 32.92 4.76 -15.28
CA GLY A 171 34.05 4.70 -16.22
C GLY A 171 34.84 5.99 -16.36
N ARG A 172 34.28 7.14 -15.92
CA ARG A 172 35.00 8.45 -15.96
C ARG A 172 35.83 8.72 -14.72
N GLN A 173 35.59 8.06 -13.59
CA GLN A 173 36.39 8.22 -12.37
C GLN A 173 37.70 7.41 -12.37
N SER A 174 37.87 6.42 -13.25
CA SER A 174 39.13 5.72 -13.46
C SER A 174 39.81 6.29 -14.70
N GLY A 175 40.60 7.32 -14.48
CA GLY A 175 41.36 7.99 -15.54
C GLY A 175 42.23 7.05 -16.37
N GLY A 176 42.23 7.22 -17.69
CA GLY A 176 43.29 6.82 -18.60
C GLY A 176 43.01 5.61 -19.49
N GLY A 177 42.90 5.85 -20.80
CA GLY A 177 43.30 4.93 -21.86
C GLY A 177 42.18 4.12 -22.56
N GLY A 178 41.93 4.43 -23.84
CA GLY A 178 41.42 3.47 -24.82
C GLY A 178 39.93 3.30 -24.92
N SER A 179 39.26 4.09 -25.75
CA SER A 179 37.81 4.20 -25.94
C SER A 179 37.06 2.92 -26.42
N ARG A 180 37.72 1.93 -27.01
CA ARG A 180 37.09 0.70 -27.55
C ARG A 180 37.13 -0.51 -26.59
N ALA A 181 38.20 -0.66 -25.82
CA ALA A 181 38.32 -1.76 -24.85
C ALA A 181 37.36 -1.60 -23.67
N ASN A 182 37.08 -0.39 -23.23
CA ASN A 182 36.15 -0.10 -22.12
C ASN A 182 34.67 -0.32 -22.45
N LYS A 183 34.26 -0.26 -23.73
CA LYS A 183 32.87 -0.47 -24.14
C LYS A 183 32.47 -1.96 -23.99
N GLY A 184 33.32 -2.89 -24.40
CA GLY A 184 33.08 -4.32 -24.25
C GLY A 184 33.11 -4.83 -22.81
N ILE A 185 33.90 -4.19 -21.93
CA ILE A 185 33.95 -4.52 -20.49
C ILE A 185 32.67 -4.03 -19.80
N GLY A 186 32.16 -2.84 -20.13
CA GLY A 186 30.92 -2.30 -19.59
C GLY A 186 29.68 -3.12 -19.97
N GLU A 187 29.61 -3.60 -21.22
CA GLU A 187 28.52 -4.43 -21.71
C GLU A 187 28.47 -5.81 -21.00
N LYS A 188 29.63 -6.46 -20.84
CA LYS A 188 29.75 -7.71 -20.07
C LYS A 188 29.34 -7.54 -18.61
N GLN A 189 29.69 -6.41 -18.02
CA GLN A 189 29.33 -6.13 -16.63
C GLN A 189 27.83 -5.92 -16.46
N ILE A 190 27.19 -5.17 -17.36
CA ILE A 190 25.72 -4.99 -17.37
C ILE A 190 25.01 -6.33 -17.49
N GLU A 191 25.51 -7.25 -18.31
CA GLU A 191 24.92 -8.56 -18.47
C GLU A 191 25.07 -9.43 -17.21
N LEU A 192 26.23 -9.38 -16.57
CA LEU A 192 26.45 -10.05 -15.28
C LEU A 192 25.49 -9.52 -14.20
N ASP A 193 25.33 -8.20 -14.12
CA ASP A 193 24.44 -7.58 -13.16
C ASP A 193 22.96 -7.97 -13.42
N ARG A 194 22.54 -7.98 -14.70
CA ARG A 194 21.18 -8.48 -15.07
C ARG A 194 20.96 -9.92 -14.64
N ARG A 195 21.93 -10.81 -14.84
CA ARG A 195 21.85 -12.20 -14.41
C ARG A 195 21.74 -12.32 -12.90
N GLN A 196 22.52 -11.54 -12.15
CA GLN A 196 22.44 -11.52 -10.69
C GLN A 196 21.10 -11.01 -10.18
N ILE A 197 20.59 -9.90 -10.75
CA ILE A 197 19.27 -9.37 -10.41
C ILE A 197 18.19 -10.40 -10.74
N SER A 198 18.24 -11.05 -11.92
CA SER A 198 17.27 -12.07 -12.30
C SER A 198 17.30 -13.27 -11.35
N HIS A 199 18.49 -13.71 -10.94
CA HIS A 199 18.65 -14.77 -9.95
C HIS A 199 18.04 -14.33 -8.60
N ARG A 200 18.35 -13.12 -8.13
CA ARG A 200 17.82 -12.58 -6.87
C ARG A 200 16.30 -12.45 -6.92
N LEU A 201 15.73 -11.97 -8.02
CA LEU A 201 14.26 -11.92 -8.20
C LEU A 201 13.61 -13.29 -8.12
N THR A 202 14.29 -14.34 -8.64
CA THR A 202 13.80 -15.73 -8.55
C THR A 202 13.82 -16.23 -7.10
N GLU A 203 14.86 -15.90 -6.33
CA GLU A 203 14.94 -16.23 -4.90
C GLU A 203 13.85 -15.52 -4.11
N LEU A 204 13.71 -14.20 -4.33
CA LEU A 204 12.68 -13.38 -3.66
C LEU A 204 11.26 -13.93 -3.94
N LYS A 205 10.98 -14.33 -5.19
CA LYS A 205 9.69 -14.94 -5.54
C LYS A 205 9.44 -16.23 -4.75
N LYS A 206 10.46 -17.09 -4.60
CA LYS A 206 10.34 -18.31 -3.79
C LYS A 206 10.12 -18.03 -2.31
N GLU A 207 10.82 -17.03 -1.74
CA GLU A 207 10.64 -16.65 -0.35
C GLU A 207 9.24 -16.07 -0.10
N LEU A 208 8.77 -15.18 -0.97
CA LEU A 208 7.43 -14.60 -0.88
C LEU A 208 6.33 -15.67 -1.01
N SER A 209 6.48 -16.63 -1.94
CA SER A 209 5.52 -17.74 -2.07
C SER A 209 5.44 -18.61 -0.80
N ARG A 210 6.55 -18.84 -0.10
CA ARG A 210 6.54 -19.57 1.19
C ARG A 210 5.79 -18.78 2.28
N ILE A 211 6.00 -17.45 2.34
CA ILE A 211 5.30 -16.58 3.29
C ILE A 211 3.80 -16.61 3.00
N GLU A 212 3.41 -16.54 1.73
CA GLU A 212 2.00 -16.60 1.31
C GLU A 212 1.34 -17.93 1.69
N GLN A 213 2.02 -19.06 1.51
CA GLN A 213 1.53 -20.36 1.97
C GLN A 213 1.31 -20.38 3.49
N THR A 214 2.26 -19.86 4.27
CA THR A 214 2.13 -19.77 5.74
C THR A 214 0.94 -18.89 6.13
N ARG A 215 0.74 -17.76 5.44
CA ARG A 215 -0.42 -16.87 5.65
C ARG A 215 -1.74 -17.58 5.36
N ASN A 216 -1.81 -18.34 4.26
CA ASN A 216 -3.02 -19.09 3.91
C ASN A 216 -3.41 -20.09 5.00
N VAL A 217 -2.42 -20.81 5.57
CA VAL A 217 -2.65 -21.70 6.73
C VAL A 217 -3.14 -20.91 7.96
N GLN A 218 -2.54 -19.75 8.23
CA GLN A 218 -2.98 -18.89 9.34
C GLN A 218 -4.37 -18.31 9.13
N ARG A 219 -4.75 -17.97 7.86
CA ARG A 219 -6.12 -17.52 7.52
C ARG A 219 -7.13 -18.62 7.77
N GLN A 220 -6.85 -19.85 7.33
CA GLN A 220 -7.72 -21.00 7.62
C GLN A 220 -7.87 -21.24 9.13
N GLY A 221 -6.83 -20.96 9.92
CA GLY A 221 -6.90 -20.98 11.39
C GLY A 221 -7.81 -19.88 11.96
N ARG A 222 -7.74 -18.66 11.43
CA ARG A 222 -8.60 -17.52 11.85
C ARG A 222 -10.06 -17.69 11.44
N SER A 223 -10.30 -18.34 10.31
CA SER A 223 -11.66 -18.72 9.88
C SER A 223 -12.36 -19.63 10.90
N ARG A 224 -11.60 -20.30 11.78
CA ARG A 224 -12.17 -21.06 12.91
C ARG A 224 -12.69 -20.18 14.04
N ASP A 225 -12.15 -18.96 14.21
CA ASP A 225 -12.64 -17.98 15.20
C ASP A 225 -13.86 -17.17 14.68
N ASN A 226 -14.22 -17.34 13.43
CA ASN A 226 -15.43 -16.83 12.73
C ASN A 226 -15.76 -15.36 12.95
N LEU A 227 -14.75 -14.51 13.18
CA LEU A 227 -14.96 -13.08 13.26
C LEU A 227 -14.93 -12.49 11.84
N PRO A 228 -15.97 -11.73 11.44
CA PRO A 228 -15.99 -11.07 10.14
C PRO A 228 -14.80 -10.09 10.03
N ASN A 229 -14.26 -9.96 8.82
CA ASN A 229 -13.09 -9.14 8.54
C ASN A 229 -13.47 -7.90 7.73
N VAL A 230 -13.16 -6.72 8.23
CA VAL A 230 -13.34 -5.43 7.57
C VAL A 230 -11.99 -4.90 7.13
N ALA A 231 -11.83 -4.54 5.86
CA ALA A 231 -10.60 -3.93 5.37
C ALA A 231 -10.77 -2.41 5.16
N LEU A 232 -9.84 -1.64 5.72
CA LEU A 232 -9.72 -0.21 5.44
C LEU A 232 -8.98 -0.01 4.13
N VAL A 233 -9.58 0.66 3.17
CA VAL A 233 -8.99 1.04 1.89
C VAL A 233 -9.20 2.52 1.64
N GLY A 234 -8.41 3.12 0.79
CA GLY A 234 -8.55 4.55 0.48
C GLY A 234 -7.22 5.21 0.20
N TYR A 235 -7.29 6.47 -0.23
CA TYR A 235 -6.13 7.26 -0.59
C TYR A 235 -5.16 7.44 0.59
N THR A 236 -3.89 7.75 0.31
CA THR A 236 -2.93 8.11 1.37
C THR A 236 -3.44 9.33 2.13
N ASN A 237 -3.18 9.37 3.42
CA ASN A 237 -3.58 10.46 4.33
C ASN A 237 -5.11 10.69 4.46
N ALA A 238 -5.96 9.76 4.01
CA ALA A 238 -7.42 9.85 4.22
C ALA A 238 -7.85 9.58 5.69
N GLY A 239 -6.91 9.17 6.55
CA GLY A 239 -7.18 8.91 7.97
C GLY A 239 -7.57 7.47 8.30
N LYS A 240 -7.13 6.48 7.48
CA LYS A 240 -7.38 5.03 7.74
C LYS A 240 -6.85 4.59 9.10
N SER A 241 -5.59 4.88 9.38
CA SER A 241 -4.94 4.50 10.64
C SER A 241 -5.53 5.26 11.83
N SER A 242 -5.96 6.53 11.65
CA SER A 242 -6.67 7.30 12.66
C SER A 242 -8.02 6.67 13.00
N LEU A 243 -8.78 6.24 11.98
CA LEU A 243 -10.04 5.54 12.18
C LEU A 243 -9.83 4.22 12.94
N MET A 244 -8.81 3.45 12.57
CA MET A 244 -8.47 2.22 13.28
C MET A 244 -8.13 2.48 14.74
N ASN A 245 -7.31 3.51 15.02
CA ASN A 245 -6.94 3.88 16.38
C ASN A 245 -8.15 4.35 17.21
N CYS A 246 -9.06 5.12 16.59
CA CYS A 246 -10.31 5.55 17.23
C CYS A 246 -11.14 4.32 17.67
N LEU A 247 -11.35 3.35 16.80
CA LEU A 247 -12.11 2.13 17.10
C LEU A 247 -11.40 1.21 18.12
N ILE A 248 -10.08 1.15 18.09
CA ILE A 248 -9.29 0.45 19.12
C ILE A 248 -9.49 1.12 20.48
N GLY A 249 -9.47 2.45 20.54
CA GLY A 249 -9.72 3.21 21.77
C GLY A 249 -11.11 2.99 22.37
N MET A 250 -12.12 2.73 21.53
CA MET A 250 -13.49 2.42 21.96
C MET A 250 -13.67 0.94 22.39
N SER A 251 -12.71 0.07 22.06
CA SER A 251 -12.80 -1.35 22.38
C SER A 251 -12.63 -1.64 23.88
N ALA A 252 -13.44 -2.55 24.42
CA ALA A 252 -13.35 -2.95 25.82
C ALA A 252 -11.97 -3.56 26.13
N GLY A 253 -11.32 -3.04 27.20
CA GLY A 253 -10.00 -3.51 27.66
C GLY A 253 -8.81 -2.86 26.96
N ALA A 254 -9.02 -1.83 26.15
CA ALA A 254 -7.95 -0.92 25.74
C ALA A 254 -7.53 -0.10 26.98
N SER A 255 -6.46 -0.53 27.68
CA SER A 255 -5.79 0.35 28.64
C SER A 255 -5.23 1.54 27.85
N GLU A 256 -5.53 2.75 28.28
CA GLU A 256 -5.20 4.02 27.59
C GLU A 256 -3.70 4.21 27.26
N THR A 257 -2.85 3.27 27.61
CA THR A 257 -1.39 3.44 27.60
C THR A 257 -0.59 2.25 27.09
N ASP A 258 -1.13 1.36 26.25
CA ASP A 258 -0.31 0.31 25.65
C ASP A 258 0.15 0.74 24.24
N PRO A 259 1.34 1.39 24.09
CA PRO A 259 1.85 1.91 22.81
C PRO A 259 2.04 0.82 21.75
N GLY A 260 2.03 -0.46 22.16
CA GLY A 260 2.15 -1.60 21.26
C GLY A 260 0.85 -1.98 20.54
N LYS A 261 -0.29 -1.48 20.98
CA LYS A 261 -1.61 -1.80 20.40
C LYS A 261 -2.05 -0.78 19.35
N MET A 262 -1.57 0.46 19.42
CA MET A 262 -1.93 1.51 18.46
C MET A 262 -1.16 1.36 17.14
N VAL A 263 -1.84 1.66 16.05
CA VAL A 263 -1.21 1.74 14.72
C VAL A 263 -0.46 3.07 14.64
N PHE A 264 0.72 3.05 14.01
CA PHE A 264 1.53 4.23 13.85
C PHE A 264 0.78 5.28 13.01
N GLU A 265 0.46 6.40 13.63
CA GLU A 265 -0.23 7.52 13.02
C GLU A 265 0.75 8.69 12.87
N LYS A 266 0.95 9.14 11.64
CA LYS A 266 1.60 10.39 11.30
C LYS A 266 0.87 10.99 10.12
N ASP A 267 0.74 12.29 10.11
CA ASP A 267 0.21 13.06 8.98
C ASP A 267 1.23 13.07 7.83
N MET A 268 1.48 11.90 7.27
CA MET A 268 2.47 11.67 6.21
C MET A 268 1.97 10.61 5.25
N LEU A 269 2.30 10.76 3.97
CA LEU A 269 1.98 9.77 2.94
C LEU A 269 2.61 8.41 3.27
N PHE A 270 1.83 7.33 3.04
CA PHE A 270 2.24 5.94 3.32
C PHE A 270 2.69 5.70 4.77
N ALA A 271 1.97 6.24 5.75
CA ALA A 271 2.26 5.98 7.16
C ALA A 271 2.23 4.49 7.48
N THR A 272 1.32 3.73 6.85
CA THR A 272 1.19 2.28 6.97
C THR A 272 1.63 1.61 5.67
N LEU A 273 2.59 0.67 5.75
CA LEU A 273 3.02 -0.20 4.65
C LEU A 273 2.72 -1.68 4.97
N ASP A 274 2.91 -2.08 6.21
CA ASP A 274 2.62 -3.43 6.68
C ASP A 274 1.14 -3.51 7.09
N THR A 275 0.40 -4.48 6.56
CA THR A 275 -0.97 -4.72 7.01
C THR A 275 -1.00 -5.10 8.48
N SER A 276 -1.79 -4.38 9.25
CA SER A 276 -2.06 -4.70 10.65
C SER A 276 -3.50 -5.16 10.81
N ILE A 277 -3.71 -6.32 11.44
CA ILE A 277 -5.05 -6.83 11.74
C ILE A 277 -5.27 -6.68 13.23
N ARG A 278 -6.41 -6.10 13.61
CA ARG A 278 -6.82 -5.86 14.99
C ARG A 278 -8.24 -6.36 15.21
N LYS A 279 -8.47 -6.92 16.39
CA LYS A 279 -9.82 -7.24 16.85
C LYS A 279 -10.45 -5.97 17.44
N ILE A 280 -11.59 -5.60 16.91
CA ILE A 280 -12.42 -4.50 17.41
C ILE A 280 -13.56 -5.12 18.22
N ALA A 281 -13.69 -4.74 19.48
CA ALA A 281 -14.70 -5.27 20.40
C ALA A 281 -15.33 -4.11 21.21
N VAL A 282 -16.18 -3.34 20.55
CA VAL A 282 -16.89 -2.23 21.19
C VAL A 282 -18.00 -2.79 22.09
N PRO A 283 -18.15 -2.28 23.33
CA PRO A 283 -19.20 -2.74 24.26
C PRO A 283 -20.59 -2.64 23.64
N GLY A 284 -21.38 -3.72 23.76
CA GLY A 284 -22.73 -3.79 23.22
C GLY A 284 -22.84 -4.11 21.72
N ARG A 285 -21.69 -4.34 21.04
CA ARG A 285 -21.63 -4.67 19.60
C ARG A 285 -20.93 -6.00 19.35
N LYS A 286 -21.22 -6.63 18.20
CA LYS A 286 -20.53 -7.86 17.79
C LYS A 286 -19.07 -7.55 17.44
N PRO A 287 -18.09 -8.32 17.95
CA PRO A 287 -16.69 -8.11 17.64
C PRO A 287 -16.40 -8.52 16.18
N PHE A 288 -15.44 -7.81 15.56
CA PHE A 288 -14.96 -8.09 14.21
C PHE A 288 -13.45 -7.84 14.11
N LEU A 289 -12.84 -8.35 13.04
CA LEU A 289 -11.45 -8.06 12.70
C LEU A 289 -11.41 -6.85 11.78
N MET A 290 -10.46 -5.96 12.00
CA MET A 290 -10.21 -4.82 11.10
C MET A 290 -8.77 -4.88 10.62
N SER A 291 -8.59 -4.76 9.30
CA SER A 291 -7.27 -4.71 8.66
C SER A 291 -7.00 -3.32 8.10
N ASP A 292 -5.89 -2.70 8.52
CA ASP A 292 -5.36 -1.47 7.91
C ASP A 292 -4.48 -1.85 6.72
N THR A 293 -4.68 -1.19 5.59
CA THR A 293 -3.95 -1.46 4.35
C THR A 293 -3.13 -0.26 3.89
N VAL A 294 -2.22 -0.50 2.97
CA VAL A 294 -1.42 0.56 2.34
C VAL A 294 -2.36 1.56 1.65
N GLY A 295 -2.13 2.85 1.87
CA GLY A 295 -2.87 3.90 1.18
C GLY A 295 -2.58 3.89 -0.33
N PHE A 296 -3.63 4.13 -1.12
CA PHE A 296 -3.48 4.31 -2.56
C PHE A 296 -2.97 5.72 -2.87
N ILE A 297 -2.30 5.87 -3.98
CA ILE A 297 -1.85 7.13 -4.52
C ILE A 297 -2.02 7.10 -6.04
N GLU A 298 -2.17 8.24 -6.64
CA GLU A 298 -2.31 8.36 -8.08
C GLU A 298 -1.04 7.92 -8.83
N ASN A 299 -1.21 7.38 -10.02
CA ASN A 299 -0.11 7.02 -10.92
C ASN A 299 0.95 6.05 -10.33
N ILE A 300 0.54 5.13 -9.46
CA ILE A 300 1.42 4.03 -9.03
C ILE A 300 1.71 3.13 -10.24
N PRO A 301 2.97 2.86 -10.57
CA PRO A 301 3.29 1.90 -11.62
C PRO A 301 2.68 0.52 -11.34
N HIS A 302 2.06 -0.10 -12.35
CA HIS A 302 1.44 -1.43 -12.23
C HIS A 302 2.38 -2.51 -11.65
N ASP A 303 3.69 -2.39 -11.91
CA ASP A 303 4.69 -3.30 -11.35
C ASP A 303 4.84 -3.17 -9.84
N LEU A 304 4.62 -1.97 -9.28
CA LEU A 304 4.58 -1.75 -7.84
C LEU A 304 3.29 -2.32 -7.24
N ILE A 305 2.14 -2.09 -7.86
CA ILE A 305 0.86 -2.70 -7.42
C ILE A 305 1.00 -4.23 -7.38
N LYS A 306 1.60 -4.84 -8.43
CA LYS A 306 1.86 -6.28 -8.47
C LYS A 306 2.83 -6.75 -7.37
N ALA A 307 3.83 -5.94 -7.02
CA ALA A 307 4.78 -6.29 -5.96
C ALA A 307 4.14 -6.29 -4.57
N PHE A 308 3.17 -5.39 -4.35
CA PHE A 308 2.41 -5.28 -3.09
C PHE A 308 1.08 -6.04 -3.11
N ARG A 309 0.82 -6.84 -4.16
CA ARG A 309 -0.42 -7.60 -4.32
C ARG A 309 -0.71 -8.52 -3.13
N SER A 310 0.32 -9.06 -2.47
CA SER A 310 0.11 -9.92 -1.31
C SER A 310 -0.27 -9.15 -0.04
N THR A 311 0.19 -7.91 0.14
CA THR A 311 -0.28 -7.00 1.20
C THR A 311 -1.69 -6.50 0.92
N LEU A 312 -1.99 -6.22 -0.35
CA LEU A 312 -3.33 -5.84 -0.79
C LEU A 312 -4.29 -7.05 -0.91
N ALA A 313 -3.75 -8.29 -0.88
CA ALA A 313 -4.57 -9.49 -0.94
C ALA A 313 -5.51 -9.63 0.27
N GLU A 314 -5.20 -9.02 1.43
CA GLU A 314 -6.12 -8.99 2.57
C GLU A 314 -7.45 -8.33 2.22
N VAL A 315 -7.47 -7.36 1.29
CA VAL A 315 -8.69 -6.73 0.77
C VAL A 315 -9.62 -7.75 0.12
N LYS A 316 -9.08 -8.73 -0.63
CA LYS A 316 -9.87 -9.77 -1.31
C LYS A 316 -10.56 -10.74 -0.35
N PHE A 317 -10.05 -10.86 0.87
CA PHE A 317 -10.56 -11.77 1.89
C PHE A 317 -11.37 -11.04 2.96
N ALA A 318 -11.70 -9.78 2.71
CA ALA A 318 -12.56 -9.02 3.59
C ALA A 318 -14.04 -9.31 3.29
N ASP A 319 -14.85 -9.36 4.34
CA ASP A 319 -16.31 -9.48 4.25
C ASP A 319 -16.96 -8.13 3.95
N ALA A 320 -16.26 -7.03 4.30
CA ALA A 320 -16.67 -5.66 3.97
C ALA A 320 -15.47 -4.74 3.78
N LEU A 321 -15.62 -3.71 2.94
CA LEU A 321 -14.62 -2.66 2.72
C LEU A 321 -15.10 -1.33 3.28
N LEU A 322 -14.23 -0.63 4.00
CA LEU A 322 -14.42 0.78 4.34
C LEU A 322 -13.53 1.62 3.43
N VAL A 323 -14.15 2.29 2.46
CA VAL A 323 -13.47 3.18 1.52
C VAL A 323 -13.35 4.55 2.18
N VAL A 324 -12.21 4.80 2.83
CA VAL A 324 -11.98 6.04 3.60
C VAL A 324 -11.54 7.15 2.65
N ILE A 325 -12.28 8.26 2.68
CA ILE A 325 -12.11 9.43 1.83
C ILE A 325 -11.93 10.66 2.72
N ASP A 326 -10.94 11.49 2.43
CA ASP A 326 -10.79 12.78 3.08
C ASP A 326 -11.88 13.73 2.57
N SER A 327 -12.85 14.05 3.41
CA SER A 327 -13.97 14.91 3.01
C SER A 327 -13.58 16.39 2.91
N SER A 328 -12.47 16.79 3.53
CA SER A 328 -11.96 18.18 3.49
C SER A 328 -11.18 18.48 2.22
N ASP A 329 -10.72 17.45 1.51
CA ASP A 329 -9.96 17.60 0.27
C ASP A 329 -10.87 17.95 -0.92
N LYS A 330 -10.54 19.00 -1.66
CA LYS A 330 -11.26 19.40 -2.88
C LYS A 330 -11.24 18.33 -3.96
N HIS A 331 -10.18 17.52 -4.01
CA HIS A 331 -9.96 16.43 -4.98
C HIS A 331 -10.50 15.07 -4.51
N HIS A 332 -11.30 15.02 -3.43
CA HIS A 332 -11.84 13.77 -2.87
C HIS A 332 -12.55 12.86 -3.91
N LYS A 333 -13.17 13.45 -4.96
CA LYS A 333 -13.81 12.68 -6.05
C LYS A 333 -12.79 11.95 -6.91
N ALA A 334 -11.64 12.59 -7.22
CA ALA A 334 -10.55 11.97 -7.95
C ALA A 334 -9.91 10.85 -7.11
N HIS A 335 -9.68 11.09 -5.81
CA HIS A 335 -9.15 10.10 -4.87
C HIS A 335 -10.07 8.89 -4.71
N LYS A 336 -11.40 9.11 -4.67
CA LYS A 336 -12.39 8.02 -4.71
C LYS A 336 -12.23 7.17 -5.97
N LYS A 337 -12.14 7.81 -7.15
CA LYS A 337 -11.98 7.13 -8.43
C LYS A 337 -10.69 6.31 -8.47
N VAL A 338 -9.55 6.85 -8.03
CA VAL A 338 -8.26 6.13 -7.94
C VAL A 338 -8.40 4.88 -7.05
N THR A 339 -9.12 5.02 -5.93
CA THR A 339 -9.38 3.90 -5.02
C THR A 339 -10.23 2.83 -5.70
N GLU A 340 -11.32 3.21 -6.38
CA GLU A 340 -12.20 2.28 -7.11
C GLU A 340 -11.48 1.58 -8.28
N ASP A 341 -10.65 2.29 -9.04
CA ASP A 341 -9.85 1.72 -10.12
C ASP A 341 -8.84 0.69 -9.56
N THR A 342 -8.21 1.00 -8.43
CA THR A 342 -7.31 0.05 -7.75
C THR A 342 -8.06 -1.18 -7.22
N LEU A 343 -9.27 -1.01 -6.66
CA LEU A 343 -10.11 -2.13 -6.23
C LEU A 343 -10.54 -3.01 -7.42
N ARG A 344 -10.77 -2.40 -8.59
CA ARG A 344 -11.05 -3.12 -9.85
C ARG A 344 -9.85 -3.98 -10.27
N ASP A 345 -8.64 -3.41 -10.25
CA ASP A 345 -7.39 -4.13 -10.57
C ASP A 345 -7.12 -5.28 -9.60
N LEU A 346 -7.66 -5.20 -8.39
CA LEU A 346 -7.59 -6.23 -7.37
C LEU A 346 -8.74 -7.23 -7.41
N ASP A 347 -9.69 -7.15 -8.36
CA ASP A 347 -10.93 -7.95 -8.41
C ASP A 347 -11.73 -7.91 -7.08
N ALA A 348 -11.78 -6.77 -6.41
CA ALA A 348 -12.41 -6.60 -5.10
C ALA A 348 -13.70 -5.77 -5.16
N LEU A 349 -14.19 -5.43 -6.36
CA LEU A 349 -15.40 -4.62 -6.53
C LEU A 349 -16.70 -5.34 -6.13
N SER A 350 -16.69 -6.67 -6.05
CA SER A 350 -17.87 -7.45 -5.63
C SER A 350 -18.09 -7.45 -4.11
N ILE A 351 -17.09 -7.03 -3.33
CA ILE A 351 -17.16 -7.00 -1.87
C ILE A 351 -18.06 -5.83 -1.44
N PRO A 352 -19.01 -6.04 -0.50
CA PRO A 352 -19.81 -4.98 0.09
C PRO A 352 -18.94 -3.85 0.64
N ARG A 353 -19.33 -2.58 0.43
CA ARG A 353 -18.50 -1.45 0.82
C ARG A 353 -19.29 -0.30 1.41
N ILE A 354 -18.64 0.46 2.29
CA ILE A 354 -19.13 1.70 2.85
C ILE A 354 -18.13 2.80 2.47
N TYR A 355 -18.62 3.89 1.90
CA TYR A 355 -17.83 5.10 1.64
C TYR A 355 -17.81 5.96 2.91
N VAL A 356 -16.65 6.03 3.54
CA VAL A 356 -16.44 6.72 4.81
C VAL A 356 -15.78 8.05 4.55
N TYR A 357 -16.57 9.13 4.53
CA TYR A 357 -16.07 10.49 4.39
C TYR A 357 -15.56 10.99 5.74
N ASN A 358 -14.26 10.85 5.95
CA ASN A 358 -13.58 11.22 7.17
C ASN A 358 -13.19 12.71 7.20
N LYS A 359 -12.73 13.21 8.36
CA LYS A 359 -12.35 14.59 8.64
C LYS A 359 -13.54 15.58 8.51
N ALA A 360 -14.74 15.12 8.87
CA ALA A 360 -15.94 15.94 8.84
C ALA A 360 -15.85 17.17 9.76
N ASP A 361 -15.00 17.12 10.79
CA ASP A 361 -14.68 18.23 11.68
C ASP A 361 -14.00 19.43 11.01
N LEU A 362 -13.47 19.26 9.80
CA LEU A 362 -12.85 20.32 9.00
C LEU A 362 -13.82 20.95 7.99
N LYS A 363 -15.08 20.49 7.93
CA LYS A 363 -16.13 21.05 7.08
C LYS A 363 -17.07 21.93 7.89
N ASP A 364 -17.60 22.97 7.24
CA ASP A 364 -18.68 23.78 7.81
C ASP A 364 -19.93 22.91 8.01
N GLU A 365 -20.59 23.05 9.17
CA GLU A 365 -21.74 22.24 9.59
C GLU A 365 -22.89 22.20 8.57
N GLY A 366 -23.03 23.23 7.71
CA GLY A 366 -24.04 23.28 6.65
C GLY A 366 -23.68 22.48 5.38
N THR A 367 -22.47 21.96 5.26
CA THR A 367 -21.98 21.24 4.06
C THR A 367 -22.09 19.72 4.21
N ILE A 368 -22.32 19.24 5.44
CA ILE A 368 -22.59 17.83 5.71
C ILE A 368 -24.07 17.59 5.41
N ALA A 369 -24.42 17.50 4.11
CA ALA A 369 -25.73 17.01 3.73
C ALA A 369 -25.80 15.52 4.07
N VAL A 370 -26.42 15.22 5.20
CA VAL A 370 -26.78 13.87 5.59
C VAL A 370 -27.91 13.44 4.61
N ASN A 371 -27.52 12.86 3.48
CA ASN A 371 -28.46 12.08 2.67
C ASN A 371 -28.73 10.79 3.46
N SER A 372 -29.72 10.82 4.32
CA SER A 372 -30.17 9.68 5.13
C SER A 372 -30.59 8.46 4.28
N ASP A 373 -30.81 8.66 2.98
CA ASP A 373 -31.24 7.61 2.06
C ASP A 373 -30.08 6.84 1.41
N ASP A 374 -28.84 7.35 1.47
CA ASP A 374 -27.65 6.66 0.93
C ASP A 374 -27.04 5.73 1.99
N LYS A 375 -27.42 4.46 1.93
CA LYS A 375 -26.92 3.43 2.85
C LYS A 375 -25.42 3.13 2.70
N GLU A 376 -24.81 3.53 1.59
CA GLU A 376 -23.41 3.24 1.31
C GLU A 376 -22.46 4.35 1.81
N THR A 377 -22.98 5.49 2.25
CA THR A 377 -22.17 6.66 2.62
C THR A 377 -22.34 7.05 4.09
N VAL A 378 -21.23 7.25 4.81
CA VAL A 378 -21.21 7.75 6.20
C VAL A 378 -20.16 8.86 6.33
N TYR A 379 -20.53 9.95 7.01
CA TYR A 379 -19.63 11.05 7.37
C TYR A 379 -19.13 10.89 8.80
N ILE A 380 -17.81 10.90 8.97
CA ILE A 380 -17.20 10.72 10.29
C ILE A 380 -16.08 11.74 10.55
N SER A 381 -15.73 11.87 11.80
CA SER A 381 -14.43 12.40 12.23
C SER A 381 -13.76 11.40 13.16
N ALA A 382 -12.74 10.71 12.65
CA ALA A 382 -11.92 9.81 13.48
C ALA A 382 -11.23 10.51 14.64
N LYS A 383 -11.06 11.84 14.55
CA LYS A 383 -10.46 12.69 15.58
C LYS A 383 -11.40 13.00 16.72
N THR A 384 -12.67 13.31 16.43
CA THR A 384 -13.66 13.74 17.44
C THR A 384 -14.60 12.61 17.85
N GLY A 385 -14.65 11.50 17.10
CA GLY A 385 -15.60 10.41 17.31
C GLY A 385 -16.97 10.64 16.65
N TYR A 386 -17.16 11.75 15.94
CA TYR A 386 -18.41 12.03 15.23
C TYR A 386 -18.73 10.96 14.19
N GLY A 387 -19.97 10.49 14.13
CA GLY A 387 -20.46 9.53 13.14
C GLY A 387 -19.95 8.08 13.29
N ILE A 388 -19.15 7.79 14.31
CA ILE A 388 -18.58 6.43 14.50
C ILE A 388 -19.66 5.41 14.87
N ASP A 389 -20.64 5.78 15.67
CA ASP A 389 -21.75 4.85 16.01
C ASP A 389 -22.57 4.50 14.78
N GLU A 390 -22.87 5.47 13.91
CA GLU A 390 -23.54 5.22 12.63
C GLU A 390 -22.71 4.30 11.73
N LEU A 391 -21.39 4.50 11.64
CA LEU A 391 -20.49 3.63 10.90
C LEU A 391 -20.55 2.18 11.41
N LEU A 392 -20.55 1.99 12.73
CA LEU A 392 -20.63 0.67 13.34
C LEU A 392 -21.98 0.01 13.06
N ASP A 393 -23.10 0.76 13.08
CA ASP A 393 -24.43 0.25 12.71
C ASP A 393 -24.44 -0.24 11.25
N ARG A 394 -23.86 0.54 10.31
CA ARG A 394 -23.76 0.15 8.89
C ARG A 394 -22.89 -1.10 8.69
N ILE A 395 -21.80 -1.24 9.44
CA ILE A 395 -20.95 -2.46 9.40
C ILE A 395 -21.78 -3.67 9.87
N GLU A 396 -22.54 -3.55 10.95
CA GLU A 396 -23.39 -4.62 11.44
C GLU A 396 -24.51 -4.98 10.45
N ASP A 397 -25.08 -3.99 9.75
CA ASP A 397 -26.09 -4.22 8.71
C ASP A 397 -25.51 -5.04 7.55
N ILE A 398 -24.30 -4.75 7.06
CA ILE A 398 -23.63 -5.57 6.04
C ILE A 398 -23.47 -7.02 6.51
N PHE A 399 -23.04 -7.23 7.75
CA PHE A 399 -22.90 -8.59 8.27
C PHE A 399 -24.23 -9.30 8.45
N ARG A 400 -25.30 -8.56 8.73
CA ARG A 400 -26.65 -9.09 8.84
C ARG A 400 -27.25 -9.42 7.48
N GLU A 401 -27.03 -8.58 6.46
CA GLU A 401 -27.48 -8.81 5.07
C GLU A 401 -26.70 -9.96 4.41
N GLY A 402 -25.41 -10.13 4.72
CA GLY A 402 -24.60 -11.27 4.28
C GLY A 402 -24.91 -12.59 4.97
N SER A 403 -25.84 -12.61 5.92
CA SER A 403 -26.25 -13.83 6.60
C SER A 403 -27.30 -14.60 5.78
N ARG A 404 -27.13 -15.92 5.70
CA ARG A 404 -28.09 -16.83 5.02
C ARG A 404 -28.83 -17.72 6.03
N ILE A 405 -30.07 -18.02 5.73
CA ILE A 405 -30.82 -19.02 6.50
C ILE A 405 -30.39 -20.39 6.00
N ILE A 406 -29.89 -21.20 6.92
CA ILE A 406 -29.51 -22.58 6.67
C ILE A 406 -30.52 -23.48 7.36
N ASN A 407 -30.96 -24.50 6.64
CA ASN A 407 -31.74 -25.59 7.15
C ASN A 407 -30.92 -26.88 6.98
N ALA A 408 -30.49 -27.46 8.10
CA ALA A 408 -29.62 -28.64 8.08
C ALA A 408 -29.98 -29.62 9.23
N VAL A 409 -29.78 -30.91 9.00
CA VAL A 409 -29.76 -31.91 10.07
C VAL A 409 -28.34 -32.21 10.46
N ILE A 410 -27.93 -31.73 11.61
CA ILE A 410 -26.56 -31.88 12.14
C ILE A 410 -26.47 -33.22 12.89
N PRO A 411 -25.63 -34.17 12.45
CA PRO A 411 -25.48 -35.45 13.12
C PRO A 411 -25.03 -35.28 14.58
N TYR A 412 -25.46 -36.14 15.47
CA TYR A 412 -25.08 -36.11 16.89
C TYR A 412 -23.56 -36.24 17.12
N THR A 413 -22.85 -36.81 16.15
CA THR A 413 -21.35 -36.86 16.15
C THR A 413 -20.70 -35.53 15.90
N SER A 414 -21.43 -34.54 15.35
CA SER A 414 -20.92 -33.21 14.98
C SER A 414 -21.38 -32.11 15.94
N GLY A 415 -21.41 -32.42 17.25
CA GLY A 415 -21.85 -31.48 18.30
C GLY A 415 -21.05 -30.17 18.34
N GLU A 416 -19.80 -30.16 17.87
CA GLU A 416 -18.99 -28.97 17.73
C GLU A 416 -19.58 -28.00 16.69
N LEU A 417 -20.11 -28.53 15.59
CA LEU A 417 -20.77 -27.74 14.55
C LEU A 417 -22.07 -27.12 15.06
N LEU A 418 -22.86 -27.89 15.79
CA LEU A 418 -24.11 -27.43 16.43
C LEU A 418 -23.79 -26.28 17.43
N ASN A 419 -22.78 -26.47 18.27
CA ASN A 419 -22.36 -25.44 19.23
C ASN A 419 -21.87 -24.15 18.51
N ARG A 420 -21.24 -24.29 17.36
CA ARG A 420 -20.87 -23.13 16.53
C ARG A 420 -22.09 -22.39 16.02
N ILE A 421 -23.09 -23.09 15.51
CA ILE A 421 -24.33 -22.48 15.03
C ILE A 421 -25.03 -21.70 16.15
N HIS A 422 -25.11 -22.27 17.36
CA HIS A 422 -25.67 -21.56 18.51
C HIS A 422 -24.86 -20.32 18.93
N LYS A 423 -23.55 -20.35 18.77
CA LYS A 423 -22.66 -19.28 19.22
C LYS A 423 -22.57 -18.13 18.22
N GLU A 424 -22.64 -18.42 16.93
CA GLU A 424 -22.32 -17.50 15.83
C GLU A 424 -23.53 -17.15 14.98
N GLY A 425 -24.54 -18.02 14.93
CA GLY A 425 -25.80 -17.84 14.23
C GLY A 425 -26.94 -17.39 15.13
N GLU A 426 -28.05 -17.05 14.53
CA GLU A 426 -29.32 -16.79 15.17
C GLU A 426 -30.25 -18.01 14.90
N VAL A 427 -30.44 -18.87 15.90
CA VAL A 427 -31.27 -20.07 15.76
C VAL A 427 -32.73 -19.66 15.67
N ILE A 428 -33.40 -20.03 14.56
CA ILE A 428 -34.80 -19.77 14.30
C ILE A 428 -35.65 -20.94 14.81
N GLU A 429 -35.18 -22.16 14.53
CA GLU A 429 -35.88 -23.40 14.92
C GLU A 429 -34.87 -24.50 15.17
N GLU A 430 -35.13 -25.32 16.21
CA GLU A 430 -34.32 -26.49 16.55
C GLU A 430 -35.25 -27.66 16.90
N ARG A 431 -35.01 -28.82 16.29
CA ARG A 431 -35.74 -30.06 16.58
C ARG A 431 -34.79 -31.24 16.62
N PHE A 432 -34.99 -32.17 17.56
CA PHE A 432 -34.25 -33.41 17.62
C PHE A 432 -34.92 -34.46 16.72
N GLU A 433 -34.18 -35.04 15.80
CA GLU A 433 -34.59 -36.07 14.87
C GLU A 433 -33.81 -37.36 15.09
N GLU A 434 -34.24 -38.48 14.49
CA GLU A 434 -33.59 -39.79 14.69
C GLU A 434 -32.09 -39.77 14.27
N ASN A 435 -31.73 -39.00 13.24
CA ASN A 435 -30.38 -38.97 12.65
C ASN A 435 -29.54 -37.79 13.09
N GLY A 436 -30.05 -36.88 13.94
CA GLY A 436 -29.35 -35.69 14.36
C GLY A 436 -30.27 -34.58 14.86
N THR A 437 -29.73 -33.37 14.96
CA THR A 437 -30.52 -32.19 15.32
C THR A 437 -30.80 -31.38 14.06
N TYR A 438 -32.10 -31.29 13.68
CA TYR A 438 -32.53 -30.33 12.66
C TYR A 438 -32.41 -28.92 13.23
N ILE A 439 -31.74 -28.05 12.50
CA ILE A 439 -31.55 -26.66 12.87
C ILE A 439 -31.85 -25.73 11.67
N SER A 440 -32.73 -24.76 11.89
CA SER A 440 -32.92 -23.63 11.03
C SER A 440 -32.28 -22.42 11.70
N ALA A 441 -31.23 -21.86 11.10
CA ALA A 441 -30.51 -20.76 11.69
C ALA A 441 -30.07 -19.74 10.63
N LYS A 442 -30.14 -18.47 10.98
CA LYS A 442 -29.55 -17.39 10.19
C LYS A 442 -28.07 -17.30 10.53
N CYS A 443 -27.23 -17.78 9.61
CA CYS A 443 -25.78 -17.87 9.80
C CYS A 443 -25.03 -16.85 8.94
N PRO A 444 -23.92 -16.27 9.42
CA PRO A 444 -22.99 -15.51 8.59
C PRO A 444 -22.54 -16.33 7.36
N GLY A 445 -22.32 -15.68 6.21
CA GLY A 445 -22.02 -16.36 4.96
C GLY A 445 -20.89 -17.39 5.05
N ALA A 446 -19.79 -17.05 5.74
CA ALA A 446 -18.66 -17.97 5.94
C ALA A 446 -19.03 -19.21 6.78
N LEU A 447 -19.90 -19.07 7.79
CA LEU A 447 -20.40 -20.22 8.55
C LEU A 447 -21.38 -21.04 7.70
N ALA A 448 -22.20 -20.37 6.89
CA ALA A 448 -23.12 -21.00 5.96
C ALA A 448 -22.37 -21.89 4.96
N ASP A 449 -21.36 -21.37 4.30
CA ASP A 449 -20.51 -22.12 3.36
C ASP A 449 -19.80 -23.30 4.04
N TYR A 450 -19.33 -23.11 5.28
CA TYR A 450 -18.70 -24.18 6.04
C TYR A 450 -19.69 -25.31 6.36
N ILE A 451 -20.92 -24.96 6.77
CA ILE A 451 -21.98 -25.95 7.09
C ILE A 451 -22.36 -26.72 5.82
N GLU A 452 -22.59 -26.02 4.70
CA GLU A 452 -22.91 -26.64 3.42
C GLU A 452 -21.80 -27.61 2.98
N SER A 453 -20.52 -27.19 3.03
CA SER A 453 -19.39 -28.05 2.71
C SER A 453 -19.22 -29.24 3.67
N ALA A 454 -19.51 -29.06 4.96
CA ALA A 454 -19.45 -30.14 5.93
C ALA A 454 -20.57 -31.17 5.71
N MET A 455 -21.75 -30.72 5.30
CA MET A 455 -22.89 -31.60 4.97
C MET A 455 -22.64 -32.38 3.67
N GLU A 456 -22.08 -31.75 2.62
CA GLU A 456 -21.71 -32.44 1.38
C GLU A 456 -20.68 -33.58 1.65
N ASN A 457 -19.70 -33.34 2.53
CA ASN A 457 -18.71 -34.36 2.90
C ASN A 457 -19.32 -35.52 3.72
N LEU A 458 -20.43 -35.30 4.43
CA LEU A 458 -21.16 -36.34 5.17
C LEU A 458 -22.03 -37.18 4.26
N ASP A 459 -22.61 -36.60 3.21
CA ASP A 459 -23.40 -37.35 2.20
C ASP A 459 -22.56 -38.28 1.32
N TYR A 460 -21.27 -38.02 1.15
CA TYR A 460 -20.31 -38.89 0.44
C TYR A 460 -19.76 -40.02 1.32
N SER A 461 -20.14 -40.13 2.58
CA SER A 461 -19.59 -41.10 3.54
C SER A 461 -20.61 -42.26 3.86
N ILE A 462 -21.65 -42.36 3.10
CA ILE A 462 -22.62 -43.48 3.05
C ILE A 462 -22.47 -44.14 1.68
#